data_b87f5e4f8e3dc6ef47cf5a6096010445
#
_entry.id   b87f5e4f8e3dc6ef47cf5a6096010445
#
_cell.length_a   1.000
_cell.length_b   1.000
_cell.length_c   1.000
_cell.angle_alpha   90.00
_cell.angle_beta   90.00
_cell.angle_gamma   90.00
#
_symmetry.space_group_name_H-M   'P 1'
#
loop_
_entity.id
_entity.type
_entity.pdbx_description
1 polymer ?
#
loop_
_entity_poly.entity_id
_entity_poly.type
_entity_poly.pdbx_seq_one_letter_code
_entity_poly.pdbx_strand_id
1 'polypeptide(L)'
;MQTQTRATPTSIKLPAQLRERLQHLAQVRQRTPHALMIQALETYVAREEQRESLRQEARAAHDEFLLTGLHVTAQEADAWLAELEAGNDVEPPKCHV
;
A
#
# COMPACT_ATOMS: atom_id res chain seq x y z
N MET A 1 9.47 -17.82 16.83
CA MET A 1 9.50 -19.00 15.98
C MET A 1 9.02 -18.69 14.57
N GLN A 2 9.74 -19.18 13.63
CA GLN A 2 9.43 -18.98 12.23
C GLN A 2 8.31 -19.90 11.78
N THR A 3 7.23 -19.34 11.34
CA THR A 3 6.17 -20.12 10.71
C THR A 3 6.43 -20.16 9.22
N GLN A 4 6.70 -21.33 8.71
CA GLN A 4 6.93 -21.48 7.30
C GLN A 4 5.60 -21.63 6.58
N THR A 5 5.30 -20.67 5.73
CA THR A 5 4.08 -20.68 4.95
C THR A 5 4.32 -21.45 3.66
N ARG A 6 3.51 -22.44 3.41
CA ARG A 6 3.55 -23.16 2.14
C ARG A 6 2.93 -22.32 1.05
N ALA A 7 3.58 -22.29 -0.11
CA ALA A 7 2.98 -21.68 -1.27
C ALA A 7 1.77 -22.49 -1.70
N THR A 8 0.65 -21.82 -1.87
CA THR A 8 -0.60 -22.43 -2.30
C THR A 8 -0.84 -22.10 -3.76
N PRO A 9 -1.12 -23.08 -4.61
CA PRO A 9 -1.40 -22.77 -6.01
C PRO A 9 -2.63 -21.89 -6.14
N THR A 10 -2.48 -20.82 -6.87
CA THR A 10 -3.55 -19.88 -7.16
C THR A 10 -3.48 -19.53 -8.64
N SER A 11 -4.60 -19.64 -9.33
CA SER A 11 -4.65 -19.34 -10.75
C SER A 11 -5.24 -17.97 -11.00
N ILE A 12 -4.62 -17.26 -11.93
CA ILE A 12 -5.14 -15.99 -12.40
C ILE A 12 -5.01 -15.94 -13.92
N LYS A 13 -6.04 -15.46 -14.58
CA LYS A 13 -6.01 -15.27 -16.03
C LYS A 13 -5.52 -13.87 -16.33
N LEU A 14 -4.49 -13.79 -17.15
CA LEU A 14 -3.92 -12.50 -17.56
C LEU A 14 -4.38 -12.17 -18.97
N PRO A 15 -4.73 -10.90 -19.25
CA PRO A 15 -4.91 -10.45 -20.61
C PRO A 15 -3.64 -10.70 -21.42
N ALA A 16 -3.80 -11.06 -22.70
CA ALA A 16 -2.69 -11.43 -23.55
C ALA A 16 -1.61 -10.34 -23.62
N GLN A 17 -2.03 -9.09 -23.72
CA GLN A 17 -1.10 -7.97 -23.79
C GLN A 17 -0.28 -7.82 -22.52
N LEU A 18 -0.91 -8.00 -21.38
CA LEU A 18 -0.20 -7.92 -20.10
C LEU A 18 0.80 -9.08 -19.96
N ARG A 19 0.41 -10.27 -20.40
CA ARG A 19 1.29 -11.43 -20.37
C ARG A 19 2.53 -11.20 -21.22
N GLU A 20 2.37 -10.66 -22.43
CA GLU A 20 3.48 -10.36 -23.30
C GLU A 20 4.42 -9.32 -22.70
N ARG A 21 3.87 -8.27 -22.13
CA ARG A 21 4.67 -7.23 -21.48
C ARG A 21 5.45 -7.80 -20.28
N LEU A 22 4.83 -8.67 -19.52
CA LEU A 22 5.48 -9.31 -18.40
C LEU A 22 6.62 -10.21 -18.85
N GLN A 23 6.41 -11.00 -19.89
CA GLN A 23 7.45 -11.87 -20.44
C GLN A 23 8.62 -11.06 -20.97
N HIS A 24 8.36 -9.97 -21.65
CA HIS A 24 9.41 -9.09 -22.16
C HIS A 24 10.21 -8.49 -21.00
N LEU A 25 9.55 -7.99 -20.00
CA LEU A 25 10.21 -7.40 -18.84
C LEU A 25 11.05 -8.44 -18.08
N ALA A 26 10.54 -9.66 -17.98
CA ALA A 26 11.26 -10.75 -17.36
C ALA A 26 12.59 -11.05 -18.09
N GLN A 27 12.57 -11.03 -19.42
CA GLN A 27 13.78 -11.21 -20.21
C GLN A 27 14.78 -10.08 -19.97
N VAL A 28 14.30 -8.84 -19.97
CA VAL A 28 15.15 -7.67 -19.75
C VAL A 28 15.83 -7.73 -18.39
N ARG A 29 15.10 -8.15 -17.37
CA ARG A 29 15.60 -8.23 -16.00
C ARG A 29 16.27 -9.56 -15.67
N GLN A 30 16.31 -10.47 -16.61
CA GLN A 30 16.89 -11.82 -16.43
C GLN A 30 16.27 -12.56 -15.26
N ARG A 31 14.94 -12.44 -15.13
CA ARG A 31 14.16 -13.13 -14.12
C ARG A 31 13.00 -13.86 -14.77
N THR A 32 12.44 -14.82 -14.05
CA THR A 32 11.26 -15.53 -14.57
C THR A 32 10.02 -14.66 -14.47
N PRO A 33 9.05 -14.84 -15.39
CA PRO A 33 7.77 -14.14 -15.25
C PRO A 33 7.09 -14.44 -13.91
N HIS A 34 7.19 -15.66 -13.42
CA HIS A 34 6.63 -16.05 -12.13
C HIS A 34 7.24 -15.23 -10.99
N ALA A 35 8.57 -15.10 -10.96
CA ALA A 35 9.25 -14.33 -9.93
C ALA A 35 8.83 -12.86 -9.95
N LEU A 36 8.68 -12.29 -11.15
CA LEU A 36 8.22 -10.90 -11.27
C LEU A 36 6.78 -10.74 -10.80
N MET A 37 5.91 -11.71 -11.09
CA MET A 37 4.52 -11.67 -10.64
C MET A 37 4.44 -11.71 -9.12
N ILE A 38 5.19 -12.59 -8.48
CA ILE A 38 5.21 -12.67 -7.02
C ILE A 38 5.69 -11.36 -6.43
N GLN A 39 6.77 -10.81 -6.95
CA GLN A 39 7.32 -9.54 -6.47
C GLN A 39 6.31 -8.40 -6.64
N ALA A 40 5.65 -8.35 -7.79
CA ALA A 40 4.65 -7.32 -8.06
C ALA A 40 3.47 -7.41 -7.11
N LEU A 41 2.98 -8.62 -6.85
CA LEU A 41 1.88 -8.84 -5.93
C LEU A 41 2.27 -8.48 -4.50
N GLU A 42 3.45 -8.87 -4.06
CA GLU A 42 3.93 -8.53 -2.72
C GLU A 42 4.01 -7.01 -2.53
N THR A 43 4.57 -6.32 -3.52
CA THR A 43 4.68 -4.86 -3.48
C THR A 43 3.31 -4.19 -3.46
N TYR A 44 2.40 -4.66 -4.31
CA TYR A 44 1.05 -4.10 -4.40
C TYR A 44 0.28 -4.28 -3.10
N VAL A 45 0.29 -5.52 -2.57
CA VAL A 45 -0.43 -5.84 -1.33
C VAL A 45 0.11 -5.03 -0.16
N ALA A 46 1.42 -4.97 -0.02
CA ALA A 46 2.04 -4.20 1.07
C ALA A 46 1.66 -2.72 1.01
N ARG A 47 1.64 -2.15 -0.21
CA ARG A 47 1.25 -0.76 -0.41
C ARG A 47 -0.21 -0.53 -0.04
N GLU A 48 -1.10 -1.44 -0.46
CA GLU A 48 -2.52 -1.29 -0.19
C GLU A 48 -2.85 -1.51 1.28
N GLU A 49 -2.15 -2.41 1.95
CA GLU A 49 -2.28 -2.58 3.39
C GLU A 49 -1.88 -1.32 4.15
N GLN A 50 -0.81 -0.67 3.71
CA GLN A 50 -0.37 0.58 4.31
C GLN A 50 -1.40 1.69 4.12
N ARG A 51 -1.96 1.80 2.92
CA ARG A 51 -3.03 2.77 2.65
C ARG A 51 -4.24 2.52 3.52
N GLU A 52 -4.64 1.27 3.70
CA GLU A 52 -5.78 0.93 4.54
C GLU A 52 -5.53 1.28 6.00
N SER A 53 -4.32 1.03 6.48
CA SER A 53 -3.92 1.42 7.84
C SER A 53 -4.04 2.92 8.05
N LEU A 54 -3.59 3.72 7.07
CA LEU A 54 -3.70 5.18 7.12
C LEU A 54 -5.15 5.64 7.12
N ARG A 55 -6.00 4.99 6.33
CA ARG A 55 -7.44 5.31 6.31
C ARG A 55 -8.09 5.05 7.66
N GLN A 56 -7.72 3.94 8.30
CA GLN A 56 -8.24 3.60 9.62
C GLN A 56 -7.79 4.61 10.67
N GLU A 57 -6.54 5.07 10.62
CA GLU A 57 -6.04 6.10 11.51
C GLU A 57 -6.79 7.42 11.32
N ALA A 58 -7.05 7.78 10.06
CA ALA A 58 -7.80 9.00 9.75
C ALA A 58 -9.24 8.93 10.27
N ARG A 59 -9.88 7.76 10.16
CA ARG A 59 -11.23 7.56 10.71
C ARG A 59 -11.24 7.67 12.23
N ALA A 60 -10.25 7.06 12.88
CA ALA A 60 -10.15 7.14 14.34
C ALA A 60 -9.95 8.58 14.80
N ALA A 61 -9.13 9.35 14.09
CA ALA A 61 -8.91 10.75 14.41
C ALA A 61 -10.18 11.57 14.22
N HIS A 62 -10.96 11.26 13.19
CA HIS A 62 -12.24 11.94 12.95
C HIS A 62 -13.25 11.63 14.06
N ASP A 63 -13.33 10.37 14.47
CA ASP A 63 -14.23 9.97 15.56
C ASP A 63 -13.83 10.65 16.87
N GLU A 64 -12.56 10.77 17.15
CA GLU A 64 -12.07 11.47 18.33
C GLU A 64 -12.41 12.95 18.27
N PHE A 65 -12.28 13.56 17.10
CA PHE A 65 -12.70 14.95 16.90
C PHE A 65 -14.18 15.16 17.28
N LEU A 66 -15.05 14.24 16.87
CA LEU A 66 -16.48 14.34 17.18
C LEU A 66 -16.74 14.26 18.68
N LEU A 67 -15.88 13.58 19.43
CA LEU A 67 -16.01 13.43 20.88
C LEU A 67 -15.34 14.55 21.66
N THR A 68 -14.17 15.02 21.21
CA THR A 68 -13.31 15.90 22.02
C THR A 68 -13.10 17.28 21.44
N GLY A 69 -13.43 17.48 20.16
CA GLY A 69 -13.15 18.73 19.45
C GLY A 69 -11.71 18.85 18.97
N LEU A 70 -10.82 17.95 19.38
CA LEU A 70 -9.46 17.93 18.88
C LEU A 70 -9.44 17.39 17.46
N HIS A 71 -8.77 18.10 16.56
CA HIS A 71 -8.77 17.71 15.17
C HIS A 71 -7.52 18.20 14.44
N VAL A 72 -7.29 17.63 13.28
CA VAL A 72 -6.42 18.19 12.25
C VAL A 72 -7.33 18.68 11.12
N THR A 73 -6.91 19.73 10.44
CA THR A 73 -7.69 20.22 9.30
C THR A 73 -7.55 19.26 8.12
N ALA A 74 -8.51 19.30 7.19
CA ALA A 74 -8.44 18.50 5.98
C ALA A 74 -7.16 18.81 5.21
N GLN A 75 -6.75 20.07 5.15
CA GLN A 75 -5.54 20.49 4.49
C GLN A 75 -4.29 19.88 5.14
N GLU A 76 -4.24 19.87 6.46
CA GLU A 76 -3.13 19.26 7.19
C GLU A 76 -3.06 17.75 6.96
N ALA A 77 -4.20 17.08 6.99
CA ALA A 77 -4.28 15.65 6.74
C ALA A 77 -3.87 15.30 5.31
N ASP A 78 -4.36 16.07 4.34
CA ASP A 78 -4.03 15.86 2.93
C ASP A 78 -2.54 16.04 2.67
N ALA A 79 -1.93 17.07 3.26
CA ALA A 79 -0.52 17.33 3.12
C ALA A 79 0.31 16.17 3.71
N TRP A 80 -0.08 15.67 4.87
CA TRP A 80 0.59 14.54 5.50
C TRP A 80 0.46 13.28 4.66
N LEU A 81 -0.74 12.97 4.17
CA LEU A 81 -0.96 11.80 3.31
C LEU A 81 -0.17 11.90 2.02
N ALA A 82 -0.08 13.08 1.42
CA ALA A 82 0.70 13.29 0.21
C ALA A 82 2.19 13.00 0.45
N GLU A 83 2.72 13.41 1.60
CA GLU A 83 4.10 13.11 1.96
C GLU A 83 4.34 11.62 2.13
N LEU A 84 3.41 10.92 2.78
CA LEU A 84 3.52 9.47 2.96
C LEU A 84 3.43 8.73 1.63
N GLU A 85 2.55 9.17 0.74
CA GLU A 85 2.42 8.57 -0.59
C GLU A 85 3.66 8.81 -1.45
N ALA A 86 4.34 9.91 -1.23
CA ALA A 86 5.61 10.21 -1.91
C ALA A 86 6.78 9.38 -1.37
N GLY A 87 6.57 8.63 -0.30
CA GLY A 87 7.60 7.81 0.31
C GLY A 87 8.33 8.44 1.48
N ASN A 88 7.93 9.63 1.89
CA ASN A 88 8.54 10.31 3.03
C ASN A 88 7.88 9.85 4.33
N ASP A 89 8.71 9.48 5.29
CA ASP A 89 8.23 9.05 6.60
C ASP A 89 8.17 10.28 7.52
N VAL A 90 7.01 10.91 7.57
CA VAL A 90 6.79 12.11 8.37
C VAL A 90 5.77 11.85 9.46
N GLU A 91 5.93 12.54 10.57
CA GLU A 91 4.98 12.42 11.68
C GLU A 91 3.63 13.04 11.31
N PRO A 92 2.52 12.47 11.81
CA PRO A 92 1.21 13.07 11.59
C PRO A 92 1.11 14.45 12.23
N PRO A 93 0.29 15.34 11.66
CA PRO A 93 0.09 16.65 12.25
C PRO A 93 -0.56 16.53 13.62
N LYS A 94 -0.22 17.47 14.49
CA LYS A 94 -0.81 17.49 15.83
C LYS A 94 -2.25 17.94 15.79
N CYS A 95 -3.09 17.27 16.56
CA CYS A 95 -4.47 17.68 16.72
C CYS A 95 -4.56 19.00 17.47
N HIS A 96 -5.50 19.84 17.06
CA HIS A 96 -5.75 21.12 17.70
C HIS A 96 -7.25 21.43 17.66
N VAL A 97 -7.65 22.38 18.42
CA VAL A 97 -9.05 22.82 18.50
C VAL A 97 -9.32 23.97 17.55
#